data_4e1688db48054b9650a0c7ea53a5a12a
#
_entry.id   4e1688db48054b9650a0c7ea53a5a12a
#
_cell.length_a   1.000
_cell.length_b   1.000
_cell.length_c   1.000
_cell.angle_alpha   90.00
_cell.angle_beta   90.00
_cell.angle_gamma   90.00
#
_symmetry.space_group_name_H-M   'P 1'
#
loop_
_entity.id
_entity.type
_entity.pdbx_description
1 polymer ?
#
loop_
_entity_poly.entity_id
_entity_poly.type
_entity_poly.pdbx_seq_one_letter_code
_entity_poly.pdbx_strand_id
1 'polypeptide(L)'
;MKLNELFELYLEDIDLTHQDTTLDSIRYVYNSGLAKKYGNKKLESIKFKEIKKYQKDLLNGKHKTKDGKTYSVSYINKIIALLKRLLKYANIMSYGEFTVAQTRGLESITSIIDKKAQLDTQIIWSIKDFNNFLKVVDNERDRLLFSVLYYTGIRKGELLSLCWKDVDLIDQTITINTTACRVRGKGQCIKPPKSKSSRRIIYINKSLNDMLLNHFIKEKQNYTSNIKQHFVFGGIKMISFSTLGRIFNKYKEKSNVTNMNLHGFRHSHATLMLNLTNDVYNVSKRLGHENIVITDTYLHVNAKIQKEMVEKLEFAIHQEEVNTYDVFIDGLKKTLLKQITNEIYSQQQTETLKEIYDFINS
;
A
#
# COMPACT_ATOMS: atom_id res chain seq x y z
N MET A 1 34.01 22.61 5.19
CA MET A 1 33.14 21.70 4.40
C MET A 1 31.84 22.43 4.05
N LYS A 2 31.31 22.27 2.82
CA LYS A 2 30.00 22.76 2.39
C LYS A 2 28.92 21.72 2.64
N LEU A 3 27.67 22.15 2.72
CA LEU A 3 26.55 21.21 2.95
C LEU A 3 26.37 20.21 1.79
N ASN A 4 26.67 20.57 0.54
CA ASN A 4 26.63 19.63 -0.59
C ASN A 4 27.67 18.51 -0.40
N GLU A 5 28.87 18.82 0.01
CA GLU A 5 29.96 17.85 0.27
C GLU A 5 29.56 16.90 1.40
N LEU A 6 29.05 17.44 2.50
CA LEU A 6 28.53 16.65 3.61
C LEU A 6 27.38 15.72 3.17
N PHE A 7 26.49 16.20 2.29
CA PHE A 7 25.34 15.42 1.83
C PHE A 7 25.77 14.21 1.01
N GLU A 8 26.76 14.33 0.13
CA GLU A 8 27.28 13.19 -0.62
C GLU A 8 27.94 12.16 0.29
N LEU A 9 28.79 12.59 1.24
CA LEU A 9 29.38 11.69 2.26
C LEU A 9 28.31 10.98 3.09
N TYR A 10 27.28 11.72 3.50
CA TYR A 10 26.14 11.12 4.21
C TYR A 10 25.40 10.07 3.37
N LEU A 11 25.22 10.32 2.08
CA LEU A 11 24.55 9.35 1.18
C LEU A 11 25.39 8.09 0.99
N GLU A 12 26.71 8.22 0.84
CA GLU A 12 27.62 7.07 0.74
C GLU A 12 27.57 6.19 1.99
N ASP A 13 27.55 6.81 3.17
CA ASP A 13 27.49 6.08 4.44
C ASP A 13 26.17 5.33 4.63
N ILE A 14 25.03 5.96 4.31
CA ILE A 14 23.72 5.32 4.47
C ILE A 14 23.35 4.37 3.32
N ASP A 15 24.05 4.37 2.19
CA ASP A 15 23.82 3.46 1.07
C ASP A 15 23.98 1.99 1.50
N LEU A 16 24.92 1.73 2.41
CA LEU A 16 25.16 0.40 2.97
C LEU A 16 23.98 -0.17 3.77
N THR A 17 23.12 0.70 4.29
CA THR A 17 22.06 0.32 5.25
C THR A 17 20.64 0.61 4.77
N HIS A 18 20.47 1.40 3.72
CA HIS A 18 19.18 1.88 3.27
C HIS A 18 18.82 1.36 1.87
N GLN A 19 17.52 1.18 1.63
CA GLN A 19 17.02 0.79 0.31
C GLN A 19 17.07 1.98 -0.68
N ASP A 20 17.32 1.72 -1.96
CA ASP A 20 17.36 2.71 -3.06
C ASP A 20 16.18 3.71 -3.02
N THR A 21 14.96 3.24 -2.72
CA THR A 21 13.78 4.11 -2.63
C THR A 21 13.86 5.13 -1.49
N THR A 22 14.56 4.79 -0.40
CA THR A 22 14.80 5.69 0.72
C THR A 22 15.82 6.74 0.33
N LEU A 23 16.90 6.33 -0.32
CA LEU A 23 17.94 7.22 -0.82
C LEU A 23 17.38 8.20 -1.86
N ASP A 24 16.55 7.72 -2.80
CA ASP A 24 15.86 8.58 -3.78
C ASP A 24 14.97 9.63 -3.10
N SER A 25 14.26 9.24 -2.05
CA SER A 25 13.44 10.16 -1.26
C SER A 25 14.27 11.21 -0.54
N ILE A 26 15.40 10.81 0.05
CA ILE A 26 16.33 11.73 0.73
C ILE A 26 16.94 12.70 -0.28
N ARG A 27 17.42 12.22 -1.42
CA ARG A 27 17.94 13.06 -2.51
C ARG A 27 16.89 14.07 -3.01
N TYR A 28 15.66 13.62 -3.15
CA TYR A 28 14.56 14.49 -3.58
C TYR A 28 14.31 15.62 -2.57
N VAL A 29 14.23 15.30 -1.28
CA VAL A 29 14.01 16.30 -0.21
C VAL A 29 15.18 17.28 -0.14
N TYR A 30 16.42 16.80 -0.26
CA TYR A 30 17.62 17.65 -0.28
C TYR A 30 17.58 18.63 -1.44
N ASN A 31 17.43 18.13 -2.66
CA ASN A 31 17.48 18.95 -3.88
C ASN A 31 16.34 19.95 -3.97
N SER A 32 15.14 19.61 -3.49
CA SER A 32 13.99 20.50 -3.53
C SER A 32 13.94 21.50 -2.38
N GLY A 33 14.52 21.16 -1.22
CA GLY A 33 14.39 21.96 -0.01
C GLY A 33 15.67 22.57 0.54
N LEU A 34 16.83 21.98 0.34
CA LEU A 34 18.07 22.41 1.00
C LEU A 34 19.15 22.88 0.04
N ALA A 35 19.33 22.19 -1.08
CA ALA A 35 20.47 22.42 -1.98
C ALA A 35 20.58 23.88 -2.45
N LYS A 36 19.46 24.47 -2.90
CA LYS A 36 19.43 25.86 -3.38
C LYS A 36 19.76 26.87 -2.28
N LYS A 37 19.34 26.62 -1.04
CA LYS A 37 19.50 27.59 0.08
C LYS A 37 20.80 27.42 0.82
N TYR A 38 21.20 26.19 1.08
CA TYR A 38 22.30 25.86 1.97
C TYR A 38 23.43 25.08 1.31
N GLY A 39 23.23 24.49 0.13
CA GLY A 39 24.18 23.55 -0.49
C GLY A 39 25.62 24.08 -0.59
N ASN A 40 25.78 25.34 -1.00
CA ASN A 40 27.09 25.98 -1.14
C ASN A 40 27.58 26.71 0.13
N LYS A 41 26.81 26.69 1.21
CA LYS A 41 27.22 27.30 2.48
C LYS A 41 28.15 26.39 3.24
N LYS A 42 29.15 27.01 3.91
CA LYS A 42 30.00 26.32 4.90
C LYS A 42 29.13 25.93 6.10
N LEU A 43 29.35 24.76 6.66
CA LEU A 43 28.58 24.22 7.78
C LEU A 43 28.54 25.19 8.97
N GLU A 44 29.70 25.79 9.32
CA GLU A 44 29.85 26.72 10.45
C GLU A 44 29.02 28.00 10.28
N SER A 45 28.67 28.35 9.01
CA SER A 45 27.88 29.54 8.71
C SER A 45 26.37 29.32 8.83
N ILE A 46 25.92 28.06 8.96
CA ILE A 46 24.49 27.72 9.08
C ILE A 46 24.03 27.90 10.53
N LYS A 47 23.50 29.09 10.84
CA LYS A 47 23.08 29.46 12.19
C LYS A 47 21.61 29.06 12.46
N PHE A 48 21.33 28.69 13.70
CA PHE A 48 19.99 28.31 14.16
C PHE A 48 18.88 29.36 13.79
N LYS A 49 19.18 30.65 14.01
CA LYS A 49 18.28 31.77 13.68
C LYS A 49 17.92 31.78 12.19
N GLU A 50 18.88 31.44 11.32
CA GLU A 50 18.65 31.37 9.87
C GLU A 50 17.77 30.18 9.49
N ILE A 51 17.97 29.02 10.12
CA ILE A 51 17.12 27.84 9.89
C ILE A 51 15.66 28.12 10.32
N LYS A 52 15.47 28.73 11.48
CA LYS A 52 14.13 29.16 11.96
C LYS A 52 13.48 30.17 11.02
N LYS A 53 14.24 31.13 10.50
CA LYS A 53 13.74 32.06 9.48
C LYS A 53 13.32 31.33 8.21
N TYR A 54 14.15 30.38 7.72
CA TYR A 54 13.86 29.59 6.54
C TYR A 54 12.59 28.74 6.73
N GLN A 55 12.42 28.11 7.89
CA GLN A 55 11.22 27.37 8.25
C GLN A 55 9.96 28.26 8.17
N LYS A 56 10.02 29.50 8.70
CA LYS A 56 8.91 30.48 8.59
C LYS A 56 8.67 30.91 7.13
N ASP A 57 9.72 31.14 6.36
CA ASP A 57 9.61 31.55 4.96
C ASP A 57 8.97 30.45 4.08
N LEU A 58 9.27 29.18 4.37
CA LEU A 58 8.59 28.02 3.75
C LEU A 58 7.10 27.97 4.10
N LEU A 59 6.76 28.19 5.38
CA LEU A 59 5.36 28.22 5.84
C LEU A 59 4.55 29.34 5.20
N ASN A 60 5.16 30.52 5.08
CA ASN A 60 4.53 31.71 4.51
C ASN A 60 4.50 31.69 2.96
N GLY A 61 4.91 30.59 2.34
CA GLY A 61 4.89 30.41 0.89
C GLY A 61 5.88 31.28 0.11
N LYS A 62 6.90 31.87 0.78
CA LYS A 62 7.97 32.64 0.10
C LYS A 62 8.84 31.73 -0.80
N HIS A 63 8.91 30.44 -0.47
CA HIS A 63 9.54 29.42 -1.29
C HIS A 63 8.47 28.48 -1.82
N LYS A 64 8.44 28.28 -3.12
CA LYS A 64 7.43 27.47 -3.80
C LYS A 64 8.06 26.22 -4.43
N THR A 65 7.24 25.21 -4.67
CA THR A 65 7.60 24.03 -5.47
C THR A 65 7.90 24.42 -6.92
N LYS A 66 8.43 23.50 -7.71
CA LYS A 66 8.64 23.72 -9.16
C LYS A 66 7.35 24.10 -9.89
N ASP A 67 6.21 23.61 -9.41
CA ASP A 67 4.87 23.87 -9.99
C ASP A 67 4.20 25.11 -9.37
N GLY A 68 4.95 25.98 -8.68
CA GLY A 68 4.45 27.24 -8.10
C GLY A 68 3.58 27.09 -6.85
N LYS A 69 3.42 25.87 -6.30
CA LYS A 69 2.60 25.60 -5.11
C LYS A 69 3.39 25.80 -3.82
N THR A 70 2.69 26.10 -2.72
CA THR A 70 3.28 26.14 -1.39
C THR A 70 3.60 24.74 -0.87
N TYR A 71 4.63 24.62 -0.05
CA TYR A 71 4.96 23.35 0.59
C TYR A 71 3.96 23.02 1.70
N SER A 72 3.55 21.77 1.81
CA SER A 72 2.76 21.31 2.97
C SER A 72 3.61 21.30 4.24
N VAL A 73 2.98 21.48 5.41
CA VAL A 73 3.65 21.43 6.72
C VAL A 73 4.43 20.13 6.90
N SER A 74 3.81 19.00 6.53
CA SER A 74 4.47 17.68 6.58
C SER A 74 5.76 17.66 5.74
N TYR A 75 5.76 18.28 4.56
CA TYR A 75 6.95 18.32 3.71
C TYR A 75 8.01 19.28 4.24
N ILE A 76 7.61 20.43 4.81
CA ILE A 76 8.53 21.36 5.50
C ILE A 76 9.22 20.64 6.66
N ASN A 77 8.48 19.87 7.45
CA ASN A 77 9.04 19.06 8.53
C ASN A 77 10.06 18.03 8.03
N LYS A 78 9.84 17.43 6.86
CA LYS A 78 10.84 16.52 6.23
C LYS A 78 12.12 17.25 5.83
N ILE A 79 12.02 18.48 5.28
CA ILE A 79 13.18 19.31 4.92
C ILE A 79 14.00 19.63 6.17
N ILE A 80 13.34 20.10 7.25
CA ILE A 80 14.00 20.48 8.49
C ILE A 80 14.59 19.25 9.22
N ALA A 81 13.87 18.14 9.22
CA ALA A 81 14.38 16.88 9.80
C ALA A 81 15.62 16.36 9.06
N LEU A 82 15.67 16.49 7.72
CA LEU A 82 16.84 16.12 6.96
C LEU A 82 18.04 17.03 7.31
N LEU A 83 17.84 18.35 7.34
CA LEU A 83 18.91 19.28 7.75
C LEU A 83 19.44 18.95 9.15
N LYS A 84 18.52 18.72 10.11
CA LYS A 84 18.88 18.31 11.47
C LYS A 84 19.72 17.02 11.49
N ARG A 85 19.34 16.05 10.65
CA ARG A 85 20.08 14.78 10.51
C ARG A 85 21.47 14.98 9.94
N LEU A 86 21.62 15.82 8.92
CA LEU A 86 22.92 16.15 8.34
C LEU A 86 23.85 16.86 9.32
N LEU A 87 23.33 17.84 10.09
CA LEU A 87 24.12 18.52 11.12
C LEU A 87 24.53 17.57 12.26
N LYS A 88 23.63 16.64 12.64
CA LYS A 88 23.97 15.60 13.62
C LYS A 88 25.06 14.66 13.08
N TYR A 89 24.95 14.26 11.81
CA TYR A 89 25.97 13.43 11.15
C TYR A 89 27.34 14.14 11.11
N ALA A 90 27.36 15.43 10.77
CA ALA A 90 28.57 16.20 10.78
C ALA A 90 29.28 16.23 12.16
N ASN A 91 28.48 16.32 13.24
CA ASN A 91 29.03 16.22 14.62
C ASN A 91 29.62 14.85 14.92
N ILE A 92 28.92 13.78 14.56
CA ILE A 92 29.35 12.39 14.80
C ILE A 92 30.68 12.13 14.08
N MET A 93 30.79 12.63 12.84
CA MET A 93 31.97 12.42 12.00
C MET A 93 33.07 13.48 12.23
N SER A 94 32.92 14.37 13.21
CA SER A 94 33.87 15.45 13.53
C SER A 94 34.15 16.40 12.36
N TYR A 95 33.18 16.56 11.45
CA TYR A 95 33.30 17.51 10.33
C TYR A 95 32.97 18.97 10.71
N GLY A 96 32.60 19.21 11.96
CA GLY A 96 32.29 20.52 12.51
C GLY A 96 31.66 20.43 13.90
N GLU A 97 31.90 21.42 14.74
CA GLU A 97 31.31 21.53 16.06
C GLU A 97 29.93 22.23 15.96
N PHE A 98 28.85 21.46 16.08
CA PHE A 98 27.50 22.00 16.20
C PHE A 98 27.01 21.74 17.62
N THR A 99 26.63 22.78 18.35
CA THR A 99 26.09 22.58 19.70
C THR A 99 24.79 21.78 19.64
N VAL A 100 24.58 20.93 20.62
CA VAL A 100 23.33 20.15 20.79
C VAL A 100 22.12 21.10 20.80
N ALA A 101 22.26 22.33 21.27
CA ALA A 101 21.27 23.39 21.23
C ALA A 101 20.88 23.79 19.80
N GLN A 102 21.80 23.78 18.85
CA GLN A 102 21.51 24.11 17.43
C GLN A 102 20.64 23.06 16.76
N THR A 103 20.72 21.81 17.18
CA THR A 103 19.92 20.71 16.63
C THR A 103 18.65 20.43 17.44
N ARG A 104 18.66 20.59 18.77
CA ARG A 104 17.47 20.37 19.65
C ARG A 104 16.38 21.40 19.45
N GLY A 105 16.70 22.65 19.20
CA GLY A 105 15.71 23.72 19.00
C GLY A 105 14.97 23.69 17.65
N LEU A 106 15.31 22.76 16.76
CA LEU A 106 14.63 22.55 15.49
C LEU A 106 13.45 21.58 15.69
N GLU A 107 12.38 22.06 16.29
CA GLU A 107 11.18 21.26 16.47
C GLU A 107 10.36 21.17 15.20
N SER A 108 9.67 20.04 15.04
CA SER A 108 8.67 19.87 14.01
C SER A 108 7.53 20.87 14.25
N ILE A 109 7.07 21.49 13.18
CA ILE A 109 5.86 22.31 13.26
C ILE A 109 4.68 21.39 13.54
N THR A 110 4.13 21.48 14.73
CA THR A 110 2.91 20.80 15.09
C THR A 110 1.80 21.83 14.94
N SER A 111 1.10 21.83 13.81
CA SER A 111 -0.13 22.58 13.70
C SER A 111 -1.22 21.77 14.41
N ILE A 112 -1.81 22.35 15.44
CA ILE A 112 -3.01 21.81 16.12
C ILE A 112 -4.13 21.68 15.08
N ILE A 113 -4.18 22.58 14.11
CA ILE A 113 -5.09 22.59 12.96
C ILE A 113 -4.84 21.36 12.08
N ASP A 114 -3.56 20.99 11.80
CA ASP A 114 -3.25 19.83 10.95
C ASP A 114 -3.60 18.48 11.61
N LYS A 115 -3.47 18.34 12.93
CA LYS A 115 -3.89 17.10 13.61
C LYS A 115 -5.40 16.91 13.53
N LYS A 116 -6.18 17.96 13.72
CA LYS A 116 -7.64 17.93 13.63
C LYS A 116 -8.09 17.76 12.17
N ALA A 117 -7.49 18.52 11.24
CA ALA A 117 -7.76 18.41 9.82
C ALA A 117 -7.33 17.06 9.20
N GLN A 118 -6.24 16.42 9.67
CA GLN A 118 -5.85 15.09 9.21
C GLN A 118 -6.78 13.98 9.73
N LEU A 119 -7.37 14.13 10.91
CA LEU A 119 -8.39 13.21 11.42
C LEU A 119 -9.73 13.40 10.69
N ASP A 120 -10.10 14.65 10.38
CA ASP A 120 -11.37 14.99 9.72
C ASP A 120 -11.31 14.82 8.18
N THR A 121 -10.14 14.64 7.55
CA THR A 121 -9.98 14.59 6.08
C THR A 121 -9.63 13.24 5.50
N GLN A 122 -9.57 12.17 6.30
CA GLN A 122 -9.45 10.83 5.72
C GLN A 122 -10.80 10.40 5.14
N ILE A 123 -11.00 10.75 3.86
CA ILE A 123 -12.17 10.31 3.12
C ILE A 123 -12.12 8.79 3.02
N ILE A 124 -13.11 8.15 3.61
CA ILE A 124 -13.35 6.72 3.57
C ILE A 124 -14.64 6.45 2.82
N TRP A 125 -14.69 5.38 2.06
CA TRP A 125 -15.90 4.90 1.41
C TRP A 125 -16.56 3.81 2.26
N SER A 126 -17.86 3.97 2.50
CA SER A 126 -18.70 2.90 3.00
C SER A 126 -18.88 1.80 1.94
N ILE A 127 -19.46 0.66 2.31
CA ILE A 127 -19.86 -0.38 1.34
C ILE A 127 -20.78 0.20 0.26
N LYS A 128 -21.72 1.07 0.65
CA LYS A 128 -22.63 1.75 -0.28
C LYS A 128 -21.88 2.63 -1.29
N ASP A 129 -20.90 3.41 -0.83
CA ASP A 129 -20.09 4.26 -1.71
C ASP A 129 -19.25 3.41 -2.67
N PHE A 130 -18.64 2.35 -2.16
CA PHE A 130 -17.89 1.42 -2.98
C PHE A 130 -18.75 0.73 -4.03
N ASN A 131 -19.95 0.26 -3.67
CA ASN A 131 -20.90 -0.33 -4.61
C ASN A 131 -21.34 0.70 -5.68
N ASN A 132 -21.57 1.95 -5.30
CA ASN A 132 -21.88 3.01 -6.26
C ASN A 132 -20.70 3.28 -7.21
N PHE A 133 -19.47 3.25 -6.71
CA PHE A 133 -18.28 3.32 -7.56
C PHE A 133 -18.22 2.13 -8.54
N LEU A 134 -18.46 0.89 -8.06
CA LEU A 134 -18.41 -0.29 -8.91
C LEU A 134 -19.45 -0.29 -10.04
N LYS A 135 -20.60 0.40 -9.88
CA LYS A 135 -21.62 0.50 -10.94
C LYS A 135 -21.09 1.15 -12.23
N VAL A 136 -20.11 2.05 -12.11
CA VAL A 136 -19.53 2.74 -13.28
C VAL A 136 -18.26 2.06 -13.81
N VAL A 137 -17.78 1.00 -13.15
CA VAL A 137 -16.63 0.22 -13.61
C VAL A 137 -17.12 -0.82 -14.63
N ASP A 138 -16.86 -0.51 -15.90
CA ASP A 138 -17.34 -1.30 -17.06
C ASP A 138 -16.45 -2.51 -17.39
N ASN A 139 -15.22 -2.56 -16.90
CA ASN A 139 -14.24 -3.61 -17.16
C ASN A 139 -14.15 -4.58 -15.98
N GLU A 140 -14.34 -5.88 -16.21
CA GLU A 140 -14.34 -6.92 -15.16
C GLU A 140 -13.03 -7.03 -14.40
N ARG A 141 -11.89 -6.99 -15.10
CA ARG A 141 -10.56 -6.99 -14.46
C ARG A 141 -10.40 -5.77 -13.53
N ASP A 142 -10.83 -4.59 -13.99
CA ASP A 142 -10.72 -3.36 -13.20
C ASP A 142 -11.67 -3.41 -12.00
N ARG A 143 -12.88 -4.00 -12.18
CA ARG A 143 -13.82 -4.27 -11.08
C ARG A 143 -13.18 -5.18 -10.02
N LEU A 144 -12.58 -6.29 -10.43
CA LEU A 144 -11.85 -7.19 -9.54
C LEU A 144 -10.68 -6.47 -8.84
N LEU A 145 -9.91 -5.68 -9.58
CA LEU A 145 -8.77 -4.92 -9.05
C LEU A 145 -9.19 -4.02 -7.88
N PHE A 146 -10.27 -3.26 -8.03
CA PHE A 146 -10.78 -2.40 -6.97
C PHE A 146 -11.41 -3.20 -5.83
N SER A 147 -12.06 -4.33 -6.12
CA SER A 147 -12.61 -5.23 -5.10
C SER A 147 -11.50 -5.82 -4.23
N VAL A 148 -10.38 -6.24 -4.83
CA VAL A 148 -9.21 -6.69 -4.06
C VAL A 148 -8.68 -5.58 -3.15
N LEU A 149 -8.54 -4.33 -3.64
CA LEU A 149 -8.09 -3.21 -2.80
C LEU A 149 -9.05 -2.94 -1.63
N TYR A 150 -10.36 -2.94 -1.90
CA TYR A 150 -11.38 -2.58 -0.90
C TYR A 150 -11.57 -3.69 0.14
N TYR A 151 -11.71 -4.95 -0.28
CA TYR A 151 -12.02 -6.06 0.62
C TYR A 151 -10.81 -6.66 1.33
N THR A 152 -9.59 -6.33 0.91
CA THR A 152 -8.36 -6.82 1.55
C THR A 152 -7.54 -5.73 2.23
N GLY A 153 -7.67 -4.49 1.82
CA GLY A 153 -6.88 -3.37 2.30
C GLY A 153 -5.39 -3.43 1.96
N ILE A 154 -4.99 -4.25 0.98
CA ILE A 154 -3.59 -4.34 0.54
C ILE A 154 -3.08 -3.02 -0.03
N ARG A 155 -1.77 -2.81 0.05
CA ARG A 155 -1.15 -1.61 -0.53
C ARG A 155 -1.14 -1.71 -2.06
N LYS A 156 -1.23 -0.56 -2.75
CA LYS A 156 -1.16 -0.53 -4.23
C LYS A 156 0.08 -1.24 -4.81
N GLY A 157 1.22 -1.19 -4.12
CA GLY A 157 2.42 -1.90 -4.54
C GLY A 157 2.31 -3.41 -4.34
N GLU A 158 1.64 -3.87 -3.29
CA GLU A 158 1.33 -5.29 -3.05
C GLU A 158 0.38 -5.81 -4.12
N LEU A 159 -0.68 -5.06 -4.45
CA LEU A 159 -1.60 -5.38 -5.53
C LEU A 159 -0.88 -5.55 -6.88
N LEU A 160 -0.02 -4.59 -7.24
CA LEU A 160 0.68 -4.61 -8.53
C LEU A 160 1.64 -5.78 -8.68
N SER A 161 2.27 -6.23 -7.58
CA SER A 161 3.20 -7.36 -7.58
C SER A 161 2.55 -8.71 -7.32
N LEU A 162 1.22 -8.76 -7.12
CA LEU A 162 0.49 -9.99 -6.84
C LEU A 162 0.51 -10.93 -8.05
N CYS A 163 1.02 -12.15 -7.87
CA CYS A 163 1.03 -13.20 -8.87
C CYS A 163 0.02 -14.30 -8.49
N TRP A 164 -0.39 -15.10 -9.47
CA TRP A 164 -1.32 -16.21 -9.23
C TRP A 164 -0.79 -17.27 -8.26
N LYS A 165 0.52 -17.45 -8.14
CA LYS A 165 1.12 -18.33 -7.12
C LYS A 165 0.88 -17.87 -5.67
N ASP A 166 0.54 -16.60 -5.49
CA ASP A 166 0.28 -15.99 -4.18
C ASP A 166 -1.22 -16.01 -3.83
N VAL A 167 -2.08 -16.53 -4.73
CA VAL A 167 -3.53 -16.64 -4.55
C VAL A 167 -3.89 -18.11 -4.41
N ASP A 168 -4.45 -18.47 -3.28
CA ASP A 168 -5.03 -19.79 -3.04
C ASP A 168 -6.55 -19.68 -3.11
N LEU A 169 -7.12 -20.19 -4.22
CA LEU A 169 -8.55 -20.18 -4.48
C LEU A 169 -9.30 -21.26 -3.69
N ILE A 170 -8.59 -22.28 -3.16
CA ILE A 170 -9.16 -23.36 -2.36
C ILE A 170 -9.33 -22.89 -0.91
N ASP A 171 -8.24 -22.40 -0.32
CA ASP A 171 -8.23 -21.90 1.04
C ASP A 171 -8.68 -20.43 1.14
N GLN A 172 -9.06 -19.83 0.01
CA GLN A 172 -9.53 -18.46 -0.10
C GLN A 172 -8.56 -17.47 0.56
N THR A 173 -7.29 -17.53 0.16
CA THR A 173 -6.25 -16.68 0.74
C THR A 173 -5.41 -15.97 -0.31
N ILE A 174 -4.89 -14.81 0.09
CA ILE A 174 -3.88 -14.07 -0.65
C ILE A 174 -2.65 -13.92 0.24
N THR A 175 -1.50 -14.38 -0.23
CA THR A 175 -0.22 -14.25 0.46
C THR A 175 0.53 -13.01 -0.02
N ILE A 176 0.86 -12.12 0.89
CA ILE A 176 1.61 -10.90 0.59
C ILE A 176 3.09 -11.13 0.89
N ASN A 177 3.88 -11.35 -0.17
CA ASN A 177 5.31 -11.64 -0.11
C ASN A 177 6.17 -10.57 -0.79
N THR A 178 5.57 -9.74 -1.65
CA THR A 178 6.28 -8.79 -2.49
C THR A 178 5.54 -7.47 -2.56
N THR A 179 6.25 -6.45 -3.00
CA THR A 179 5.68 -5.14 -3.30
C THR A 179 6.36 -4.51 -4.50
N ALA A 180 5.58 -3.96 -5.41
CA ALA A 180 6.09 -3.11 -6.46
C ALA A 180 6.57 -1.77 -5.88
N CYS A 181 7.69 -1.28 -6.39
CA CYS A 181 8.23 0.03 -6.08
C CYS A 181 8.78 0.68 -7.35
N ARG A 182 9.01 1.99 -7.31
CA ARG A 182 9.69 2.72 -8.37
C ARG A 182 11.05 3.17 -7.87
N VAL A 183 12.09 2.84 -8.61
CA VAL A 183 13.48 3.22 -8.33
C VAL A 183 13.96 4.10 -9.46
N ARG A 184 14.58 5.21 -9.14
CA ARG A 184 15.13 6.15 -10.12
C ARG A 184 16.17 5.42 -10.99
N GLY A 185 16.10 5.62 -12.31
CA GLY A 185 16.98 4.96 -13.28
C GLY A 185 16.67 3.48 -13.57
N LYS A 186 16.03 2.75 -12.64
CA LYS A 186 15.66 1.34 -12.83
C LYS A 186 14.18 1.14 -13.18
N GLY A 187 13.35 2.21 -13.07
CA GLY A 187 11.93 2.13 -13.33
C GLY A 187 11.13 1.43 -12.24
N GLN A 188 10.12 0.65 -12.65
CA GLN A 188 9.28 -0.13 -11.73
C GLN A 188 9.92 -1.49 -11.48
N CYS A 189 10.06 -1.87 -10.22
CA CYS A 189 10.66 -3.13 -9.80
C CYS A 189 9.86 -3.76 -8.65
N ILE A 190 10.11 -5.04 -8.40
CA ILE A 190 9.53 -5.80 -7.29
C ILE A 190 10.60 -5.98 -6.23
N LYS A 191 10.21 -5.74 -4.98
CA LYS A 191 11.07 -5.95 -3.81
C LYS A 191 10.32 -6.77 -2.75
N PRO A 192 11.03 -7.47 -1.86
CA PRO A 192 10.42 -8.02 -0.66
C PRO A 192 9.84 -6.88 0.20
N PRO A 193 8.84 -7.15 1.04
CA PRO A 193 8.31 -6.17 1.98
C PRO A 193 9.41 -5.65 2.92
N LYS A 194 9.29 -4.39 3.35
CA LYS A 194 10.30 -3.74 4.20
C LYS A 194 10.48 -4.40 5.56
N SER A 195 9.41 -4.99 6.10
CA SER A 195 9.42 -5.62 7.43
C SER A 195 8.85 -7.02 7.39
N LYS A 196 9.20 -7.83 8.39
CA LYS A 196 8.64 -9.18 8.59
C LYS A 196 7.11 -9.12 8.78
N SER A 197 6.60 -8.10 9.48
CA SER A 197 5.16 -7.89 9.70
C SER A 197 4.37 -7.59 8.43
N SER A 198 5.03 -7.13 7.38
CA SER A 198 4.39 -6.89 6.07
C SER A 198 4.15 -8.19 5.28
N ARG A 199 4.86 -9.29 5.60
CA ARG A 199 4.56 -10.62 5.06
C ARG A 199 3.38 -11.19 5.85
N ARG A 200 2.31 -11.51 5.14
CA ARG A 200 1.07 -11.98 5.78
C ARG A 200 0.19 -12.74 4.80
N ILE A 201 -0.69 -13.56 5.35
CA ILE A 201 -1.77 -14.23 4.63
C ILE A 201 -3.06 -13.47 4.94
N ILE A 202 -3.85 -13.17 3.92
CA ILE A 202 -5.12 -12.48 4.02
C ILE A 202 -6.21 -13.45 3.56
N TYR A 203 -7.12 -13.80 4.46
CA TYR A 203 -8.33 -14.54 4.10
C TYR A 203 -9.29 -13.60 3.37
N ILE A 204 -9.87 -14.09 2.28
CA ILE A 204 -10.81 -13.34 1.44
C ILE A 204 -12.20 -13.96 1.54
N ASN A 205 -13.22 -13.16 1.27
CA ASN A 205 -14.59 -13.62 1.26
C ASN A 205 -14.91 -14.37 -0.04
N LYS A 206 -15.99 -15.17 -0.01
CA LYS A 206 -16.43 -16.00 -1.12
C LYS A 206 -16.61 -15.20 -2.42
N SER A 207 -17.34 -14.09 -2.38
CA SER A 207 -17.59 -13.27 -3.57
C SER A 207 -16.30 -12.78 -4.23
N LEU A 208 -15.29 -12.37 -3.45
CA LEU A 208 -14.01 -11.97 -4.01
C LEU A 208 -13.25 -13.16 -4.58
N ASN A 209 -13.35 -14.32 -3.94
CA ASN A 209 -12.75 -15.57 -4.43
C ASN A 209 -13.37 -15.99 -5.78
N ASP A 210 -14.69 -15.91 -5.93
CA ASP A 210 -15.39 -16.23 -7.17
C ASP A 210 -14.98 -15.28 -8.31
N MET A 211 -14.83 -13.99 -8.02
CA MET A 211 -14.30 -13.03 -8.99
C MET A 211 -12.85 -13.37 -9.41
N LEU A 212 -12.00 -13.78 -8.46
CA LEU A 212 -10.64 -14.20 -8.75
C LEU A 212 -10.60 -15.49 -9.56
N LEU A 213 -11.45 -16.47 -9.23
CA LEU A 213 -11.56 -17.71 -9.98
C LEU A 213 -11.98 -17.45 -11.43
N ASN A 214 -13.00 -16.63 -11.65
CA ASN A 214 -13.46 -16.27 -12.98
C ASN A 214 -12.36 -15.60 -13.78
N HIS A 215 -11.60 -14.71 -13.15
CA HIS A 215 -10.46 -14.06 -13.79
C HIS A 215 -9.33 -15.04 -14.08
N PHE A 216 -9.03 -15.96 -13.16
CA PHE A 216 -8.01 -17.01 -13.36
C PHE A 216 -8.34 -17.89 -14.56
N ILE A 217 -9.60 -18.32 -14.72
CA ILE A 217 -10.04 -19.15 -15.85
C ILE A 217 -9.85 -18.41 -17.18
N LYS A 218 -10.26 -17.13 -17.24
CA LYS A 218 -10.06 -16.29 -18.43
C LYS A 218 -8.57 -16.11 -18.78
N GLU A 219 -7.74 -15.89 -17.76
CA GLU A 219 -6.29 -15.78 -17.97
C GLU A 219 -5.67 -17.12 -18.42
N LYS A 220 -6.15 -18.26 -17.90
CA LYS A 220 -5.70 -19.59 -18.28
C LYS A 220 -6.00 -19.91 -19.76
N GLN A 221 -7.06 -19.34 -20.32
CA GLN A 221 -7.38 -19.44 -21.76
C GLN A 221 -6.35 -18.68 -22.62
N ASN A 222 -5.80 -17.59 -22.10
CA ASN A 222 -4.86 -16.74 -22.84
C ASN A 222 -3.40 -17.23 -22.73
N TYR A 223 -3.08 -18.04 -21.72
CA TYR A 223 -1.71 -18.48 -21.41
C TYR A 223 -1.65 -19.99 -21.24
N THR A 224 -0.87 -20.66 -22.09
CA THR A 224 -0.75 -22.13 -22.12
C THR A 224 0.19 -22.70 -21.06
N SER A 225 1.05 -21.87 -20.43
CA SER A 225 2.04 -22.36 -19.46
C SER A 225 2.37 -21.29 -18.42
N ASN A 226 2.84 -21.74 -17.24
CA ASN A 226 3.38 -20.88 -16.16
C ASN A 226 2.45 -19.79 -15.64
N ILE A 227 1.13 -19.95 -15.74
CA ILE A 227 0.17 -18.93 -15.27
C ILE A 227 0.41 -18.52 -13.81
N LYS A 228 0.86 -19.43 -12.95
CA LYS A 228 1.18 -19.13 -11.55
C LYS A 228 2.24 -18.04 -11.37
N GLN A 229 3.11 -17.87 -12.35
CA GLN A 229 4.12 -16.79 -12.33
C GLN A 229 3.59 -15.46 -12.88
N HIS A 230 2.42 -15.45 -13.52
CA HIS A 230 1.84 -14.23 -14.09
C HIS A 230 1.23 -13.34 -12.99
N PHE A 231 1.27 -12.04 -13.25
CA PHE A 231 0.62 -11.05 -12.40
C PHE A 231 -0.89 -11.14 -12.55
N VAL A 232 -1.62 -11.15 -11.45
CA VAL A 232 -3.10 -11.21 -11.45
C VAL A 232 -3.71 -10.08 -12.29
N PHE A 233 -3.11 -8.91 -12.30
CA PHE A 233 -3.63 -7.73 -13.01
C PHE A 233 -2.79 -7.27 -14.20
N GLY A 234 -1.93 -8.12 -14.73
CA GLY A 234 -1.03 -7.70 -15.81
C GLY A 234 -0.53 -8.82 -16.72
N GLY A 235 -0.87 -10.06 -16.41
CA GLY A 235 -0.37 -11.22 -17.13
C GLY A 235 1.16 -11.34 -16.99
N ILE A 236 1.87 -11.40 -18.11
CA ILE A 236 3.35 -11.54 -18.11
C ILE A 236 4.04 -10.28 -17.55
N LYS A 237 3.45 -9.10 -17.71
CA LYS A 237 4.04 -7.82 -17.27
C LYS A 237 3.15 -7.13 -16.27
N MET A 238 3.74 -6.72 -15.16
CA MET A 238 3.09 -5.91 -14.12
C MET A 238 2.58 -4.58 -14.69
N ILE A 239 1.33 -4.20 -14.41
CA ILE A 239 0.82 -2.87 -14.76
C ILE A 239 1.54 -1.78 -13.96
N SER A 240 1.69 -0.59 -14.54
CA SER A 240 2.42 0.48 -13.88
C SER A 240 1.58 1.24 -12.84
N PHE A 241 2.25 1.90 -11.88
CA PHE A 241 1.57 2.80 -10.94
C PHE A 241 0.79 3.92 -11.65
N SER A 242 1.32 4.42 -12.77
CA SER A 242 0.63 5.45 -13.57
C SER A 242 -0.59 4.88 -14.30
N THR A 243 -0.52 3.65 -14.79
CA THR A 243 -1.67 2.95 -15.37
C THR A 243 -2.76 2.73 -14.34
N LEU A 244 -2.42 2.21 -13.15
CA LEU A 244 -3.36 2.05 -12.04
C LEU A 244 -4.02 3.38 -11.67
N GLY A 245 -3.22 4.46 -11.58
CA GLY A 245 -3.75 5.80 -11.29
C GLY A 245 -4.71 6.32 -12.36
N ARG A 246 -4.40 6.11 -13.65
CA ARG A 246 -5.29 6.50 -14.76
C ARG A 246 -6.61 5.73 -14.74
N ILE A 247 -6.55 4.40 -14.54
CA ILE A 247 -7.73 3.55 -14.42
C ILE A 247 -8.62 4.05 -13.28
N PHE A 248 -8.05 4.28 -12.10
CA PHE A 248 -8.80 4.77 -10.95
C PHE A 248 -9.45 6.14 -11.21
N ASN A 249 -8.71 7.10 -11.74
CA ASN A 249 -9.23 8.44 -12.02
C ASN A 249 -10.35 8.41 -13.07
N LYS A 250 -10.22 7.60 -14.13
CA LYS A 250 -11.27 7.40 -15.15
C LYS A 250 -12.63 7.06 -14.53
N TYR A 251 -12.65 6.10 -13.60
CA TYR A 251 -13.90 5.65 -12.98
C TYR A 251 -14.35 6.54 -11.83
N LYS A 252 -13.41 7.09 -11.07
CA LYS A 252 -13.71 8.02 -10.00
C LYS A 252 -14.42 9.30 -10.51
N GLU A 253 -13.98 9.83 -11.64
CA GLU A 253 -14.61 11.00 -12.29
C GLU A 253 -16.03 10.70 -12.79
N LYS A 254 -16.33 9.46 -13.17
CA LYS A 254 -17.66 9.01 -13.59
C LYS A 254 -18.60 8.69 -12.43
N SER A 255 -18.05 8.44 -11.25
CA SER A 255 -18.82 8.07 -10.08
C SER A 255 -19.15 9.30 -9.22
N ASN A 256 -20.37 9.38 -8.72
CA ASN A 256 -20.79 10.45 -7.80
C ASN A 256 -20.38 10.15 -6.34
N VAL A 257 -19.19 9.58 -6.13
CA VAL A 257 -18.67 9.29 -4.80
C VAL A 257 -17.66 10.34 -4.35
N THR A 258 -17.50 10.50 -3.05
CA THR A 258 -16.56 11.45 -2.48
C THR A 258 -15.15 11.18 -2.99
N ASN A 259 -14.44 12.22 -3.39
CA ASN A 259 -13.12 12.13 -4.00
C ASN A 259 -12.08 11.62 -2.99
N MET A 260 -11.55 10.41 -3.20
CA MET A 260 -10.43 9.87 -2.41
C MET A 260 -9.26 9.45 -3.30
N ASN A 261 -8.12 9.15 -2.72
CA ASN A 261 -6.98 8.58 -3.42
C ASN A 261 -6.96 7.04 -3.29
N LEU A 262 -6.09 6.37 -4.06
CA LEU A 262 -5.95 4.90 -4.01
C LEU A 262 -5.60 4.33 -2.62
N HIS A 263 -4.97 5.12 -1.75
CA HIS A 263 -4.69 4.68 -0.39
C HIS A 263 -5.94 4.71 0.49
N GLY A 264 -6.93 5.49 0.11
CA GLY A 264 -8.23 5.54 0.77
C GLY A 264 -8.97 4.20 0.80
N PHE A 265 -8.78 3.31 -0.19
CA PHE A 265 -9.31 1.94 -0.12
C PHE A 265 -8.84 1.19 1.14
N ARG A 266 -7.57 1.33 1.48
CA ARG A 266 -7.00 0.71 2.67
C ARG A 266 -7.55 1.34 3.96
N HIS A 267 -7.74 2.66 3.99
CA HIS A 267 -8.37 3.34 5.12
C HIS A 267 -9.83 2.92 5.27
N SER A 268 -10.58 2.83 4.16
CA SER A 268 -11.96 2.35 4.14
C SER A 268 -12.06 0.92 4.66
N HIS A 269 -11.18 0.01 4.20
CA HIS A 269 -11.10 -1.35 4.71
C HIS A 269 -10.79 -1.39 6.21
N ALA A 270 -9.80 -0.62 6.66
CA ALA A 270 -9.44 -0.57 8.08
C ALA A 270 -10.63 -0.14 8.96
N THR A 271 -11.29 0.95 8.56
CA THR A 271 -12.46 1.47 9.28
C THR A 271 -13.63 0.48 9.25
N LEU A 272 -13.90 -0.14 8.10
CA LEU A 272 -14.94 -1.16 7.97
C LEU A 272 -14.68 -2.33 8.93
N MET A 273 -13.47 -2.89 8.90
CA MET A 273 -13.11 -4.02 9.76
C MET A 273 -13.14 -3.66 11.25
N LEU A 274 -12.68 -2.47 11.62
CA LEU A 274 -12.77 -1.99 13.00
C LEU A 274 -14.22 -1.85 13.47
N ASN A 275 -15.11 -1.32 12.62
CA ASN A 275 -16.53 -1.18 12.96
C ASN A 275 -17.22 -2.55 13.11
N LEU A 276 -16.80 -3.56 12.36
CA LEU A 276 -17.35 -4.90 12.43
C LEU A 276 -16.84 -5.72 13.63
N THR A 277 -15.59 -5.51 14.04
CA THR A 277 -14.92 -6.42 14.98
C THR A 277 -14.50 -5.76 16.29
N ASN A 278 -14.37 -4.44 16.33
CA ASN A 278 -13.76 -3.67 17.44
C ASN A 278 -12.35 -4.15 17.83
N ASP A 279 -11.66 -4.88 16.93
CA ASP A 279 -10.37 -5.50 17.18
C ASP A 279 -9.24 -4.79 16.44
N VAL A 280 -8.70 -3.76 17.07
CA VAL A 280 -7.59 -2.95 16.51
C VAL A 280 -6.34 -3.79 16.24
N TYR A 281 -6.08 -4.79 17.09
CA TYR A 281 -4.88 -5.61 16.96
C TYR A 281 -4.93 -6.48 15.70
N ASN A 282 -5.98 -7.27 15.53
CA ASN A 282 -6.10 -8.15 14.36
C ASN A 282 -6.29 -7.38 13.06
N VAL A 283 -7.01 -6.26 13.07
CA VAL A 283 -7.10 -5.36 11.90
C VAL A 283 -5.71 -4.81 11.53
N SER A 284 -4.91 -4.40 12.52
CA SER A 284 -3.53 -3.93 12.27
C SER A 284 -2.64 -5.02 11.68
N LYS A 285 -2.74 -6.26 12.19
CA LYS A 285 -2.02 -7.44 11.66
C LYS A 285 -2.45 -7.77 10.24
N ARG A 286 -3.76 -7.79 9.97
CA ARG A 286 -4.32 -8.00 8.62
C ARG A 286 -3.79 -6.98 7.62
N LEU A 287 -3.67 -5.74 8.05
CA LEU A 287 -3.10 -4.66 7.24
C LEU A 287 -1.56 -4.73 7.13
N GLY A 288 -0.85 -5.37 8.05
CA GLY A 288 0.61 -5.39 8.12
C GLY A 288 1.19 -4.04 8.55
N HIS A 289 0.71 -3.49 9.68
CA HIS A 289 1.28 -2.31 10.32
C HIS A 289 2.43 -2.71 11.26
N GLU A 290 3.53 -1.93 11.25
CA GLU A 290 4.75 -2.24 12.02
C GLU A 290 4.64 -1.98 13.53
N ASN A 291 3.74 -1.12 13.97
CA ASN A 291 3.77 -0.51 15.31
C ASN A 291 3.08 -1.30 16.41
N ILE A 292 2.89 -2.60 16.28
CA ILE A 292 2.40 -3.43 17.37
C ILE A 292 3.37 -4.58 17.62
N VAL A 293 4.19 -4.44 18.66
CA VAL A 293 5.13 -5.47 19.12
C VAL A 293 4.34 -6.56 19.80
N ILE A 294 4.11 -7.68 19.14
CA ILE A 294 3.63 -8.91 19.77
C ILE A 294 4.28 -10.12 19.12
N THR A 295 4.74 -11.02 19.98
CA THR A 295 5.52 -12.22 19.77
C THR A 295 4.85 -13.30 18.91
N ASP A 296 5.65 -14.10 18.24
CA ASP A 296 5.32 -15.18 17.28
C ASP A 296 4.31 -16.25 17.77
N THR A 297 3.96 -16.26 19.07
CA THR A 297 3.06 -17.24 19.69
C THR A 297 1.59 -17.09 19.25
N TYR A 298 1.21 -15.96 18.66
CA TYR A 298 -0.18 -15.66 18.29
C TYR A 298 -0.55 -15.99 16.83
N LEU A 299 0.35 -16.52 16.02
CA LEU A 299 0.09 -16.80 14.60
C LEU A 299 -1.09 -17.75 14.36
N HIS A 300 -1.27 -18.78 15.19
CA HIS A 300 -2.39 -19.71 15.05
C HIS A 300 -3.75 -19.12 15.51
N VAL A 301 -3.75 -18.32 16.58
CA VAL A 301 -4.94 -17.60 17.04
C VAL A 301 -5.38 -16.55 16.01
N ASN A 302 -4.42 -15.88 15.36
CA ASN A 302 -4.68 -14.90 14.32
C ASN A 302 -5.39 -15.47 13.09
N ALA A 303 -5.08 -16.72 12.67
CA ALA A 303 -5.72 -17.34 11.52
C ALA A 303 -7.22 -17.55 11.75
N LYS A 304 -7.61 -18.06 12.91
CA LYS A 304 -9.03 -18.26 13.25
C LYS A 304 -9.79 -16.94 13.30
N ILE A 305 -9.24 -15.94 13.98
CA ILE A 305 -9.84 -14.61 14.09
C ILE A 305 -9.96 -13.94 12.73
N GLN A 306 -8.93 -14.05 11.86
CA GLN A 306 -9.02 -13.49 10.51
C GLN A 306 -10.12 -14.16 9.66
N LYS A 307 -10.36 -15.46 9.81
CA LYS A 307 -11.49 -16.15 9.17
C LYS A 307 -12.83 -15.60 9.67
N GLU A 308 -12.99 -15.49 10.98
CA GLU A 308 -14.21 -14.91 11.59
C GLU A 308 -14.46 -13.46 11.13
N MET A 309 -13.41 -12.67 10.93
CA MET A 309 -13.52 -11.30 10.39
C MET A 309 -14.03 -11.29 8.94
N VAL A 310 -13.58 -12.23 8.12
CA VAL A 310 -14.03 -12.33 6.73
C VAL A 310 -15.46 -12.84 6.64
N GLU A 311 -15.84 -13.79 7.50
CA GLU A 311 -17.22 -14.28 7.60
C GLU A 311 -18.20 -13.16 7.99
N LYS A 312 -17.83 -12.32 8.97
CA LYS A 312 -18.60 -11.12 9.31
C LYS A 312 -18.69 -10.10 8.18
N LEU A 313 -17.63 -9.96 7.40
CA LEU A 313 -17.63 -9.09 6.22
C LEU A 313 -18.56 -9.64 5.15
N GLU A 314 -18.53 -10.95 4.89
CA GLU A 314 -19.42 -11.63 3.94
C GLU A 314 -20.88 -11.42 4.33
N PHE A 315 -21.20 -11.64 5.62
CA PHE A 315 -22.54 -11.41 6.16
C PHE A 315 -23.00 -9.96 5.97
N ALA A 316 -22.12 -9.00 6.25
CA ALA A 316 -22.44 -7.57 6.05
C ALA A 316 -22.63 -7.16 4.57
N ILE A 317 -22.01 -7.91 3.64
CA ILE A 317 -22.14 -7.66 2.20
C ILE A 317 -23.45 -8.21 1.66
N HIS A 318 -23.84 -9.40 2.06
CA HIS A 318 -24.92 -10.14 1.44
C HIS A 318 -26.22 -10.19 2.25
N GLN A 319 -26.16 -10.03 3.58
CA GLN A 319 -27.32 -10.15 4.49
C GLN A 319 -28.13 -11.46 4.29
N GLU A 320 -27.45 -12.54 3.88
CA GLU A 320 -28.11 -13.82 3.65
C GLU A 320 -28.02 -14.71 4.89
N GLU A 321 -29.13 -15.37 5.24
CA GLU A 321 -29.16 -16.41 6.27
C GLU A 321 -28.38 -17.64 5.79
N VAL A 322 -27.41 -18.07 6.59
CA VAL A 322 -26.60 -19.28 6.32
C VAL A 322 -27.51 -20.51 6.40
N ASN A 323 -27.69 -21.19 5.29
CA ASN A 323 -28.46 -22.41 5.20
C ASN A 323 -27.57 -23.65 5.45
N THR A 324 -28.01 -24.57 6.28
CA THR A 324 -27.27 -25.76 6.78
C THR A 324 -26.82 -26.75 5.68
N TYR A 325 -27.30 -26.59 4.44
CA TYR A 325 -26.89 -27.38 3.27
C TYR A 325 -25.48 -27.04 2.77
N ASP A 326 -24.90 -25.95 3.21
CA ASP A 326 -23.65 -25.39 2.64
C ASP A 326 -22.40 -26.22 2.91
N VAL A 327 -22.35 -27.03 3.99
CA VAL A 327 -21.13 -27.79 4.37
C VAL A 327 -20.80 -28.89 3.35
N PHE A 328 -21.81 -29.59 2.83
CA PHE A 328 -21.61 -30.62 1.81
C PHE A 328 -21.25 -30.02 0.46
N ILE A 329 -21.94 -28.96 0.09
CA ILE A 329 -21.70 -28.19 -1.13
C ILE A 329 -20.31 -27.57 -1.11
N ASP A 330 -19.83 -27.04 0.02
CA ASP A 330 -18.47 -26.51 0.18
C ASP A 330 -17.38 -27.57 -0.04
N GLY A 331 -17.63 -28.81 0.39
CA GLY A 331 -16.70 -29.92 0.13
C GLY A 331 -16.58 -30.23 -1.37
N LEU A 332 -17.69 -30.25 -2.08
CA LEU A 332 -17.73 -30.45 -3.53
C LEU A 332 -17.05 -29.29 -4.27
N LYS A 333 -17.34 -28.05 -3.87
CA LYS A 333 -16.73 -26.85 -4.45
C LYS A 333 -15.21 -26.82 -4.30
N LYS A 334 -14.68 -27.19 -3.14
CA LYS A 334 -13.22 -27.30 -2.90
C LYS A 334 -12.57 -28.34 -3.81
N THR A 335 -13.24 -29.48 -4.03
CA THR A 335 -12.73 -30.51 -4.93
C THR A 335 -12.70 -30.05 -6.38
N LEU A 336 -13.78 -29.40 -6.85
CA LEU A 336 -13.85 -28.84 -8.19
C LEU A 336 -12.84 -27.73 -8.41
N LEU A 337 -12.68 -26.81 -7.45
CA LEU A 337 -11.65 -25.76 -7.49
C LEU A 337 -10.25 -26.33 -7.62
N LYS A 338 -9.95 -27.39 -6.86
CA LYS A 338 -8.66 -28.07 -6.96
C LYS A 338 -8.40 -28.61 -8.35
N GLN A 339 -9.43 -29.17 -8.99
CA GLN A 339 -9.34 -29.67 -10.36
C GLN A 339 -9.21 -28.53 -11.38
N ILE A 340 -10.01 -27.47 -11.27
CA ILE A 340 -9.96 -26.30 -12.17
C ILE A 340 -8.58 -25.62 -12.11
N THR A 341 -7.99 -25.50 -10.91
CA THR A 341 -6.68 -24.85 -10.71
C THR A 341 -5.50 -25.77 -11.03
N ASN A 342 -5.73 -27.04 -11.34
CA ASN A 342 -4.68 -27.97 -11.71
C ASN A 342 -4.18 -27.67 -13.13
N GLU A 343 -2.89 -27.52 -13.30
CA GLU A 343 -2.24 -27.23 -14.60
C GLU A 343 -2.30 -28.40 -15.59
N ILE A 344 -2.65 -29.60 -15.10
CA ILE A 344 -2.70 -30.84 -15.92
C ILE A 344 -3.93 -30.87 -16.83
N TYR A 345 -5.03 -30.19 -16.45
CA TYR A 345 -6.28 -30.25 -17.22
C TYR A 345 -6.24 -29.33 -18.46
N SER A 346 -6.78 -29.85 -19.57
CA SER A 346 -6.96 -29.08 -20.80
C SER A 346 -7.97 -27.94 -20.59
N GLN A 347 -7.95 -26.97 -21.52
CA GLN A 347 -8.90 -25.85 -21.52
C GLN A 347 -10.35 -26.33 -21.47
N GLN A 348 -10.73 -27.29 -22.34
CA GLN A 348 -12.08 -27.84 -22.40
C GLN A 348 -12.53 -28.52 -21.11
N GLN A 349 -11.63 -29.29 -20.48
CA GLN A 349 -11.89 -29.92 -19.18
C GLN A 349 -12.07 -28.86 -18.07
N THR A 350 -11.30 -27.78 -18.12
CA THR A 350 -11.41 -26.66 -17.18
C THR A 350 -12.74 -25.92 -17.33
N GLU A 351 -13.25 -25.75 -18.56
CA GLU A 351 -14.56 -25.15 -18.84
C GLU A 351 -15.70 -26.02 -18.30
N THR A 352 -15.65 -27.35 -18.56
CA THR A 352 -16.66 -28.28 -18.03
C THR A 352 -16.69 -28.29 -16.49
N LEU A 353 -15.52 -28.33 -15.85
CA LEU A 353 -15.44 -28.25 -14.39
C LEU A 353 -15.98 -26.92 -13.85
N LYS A 354 -15.80 -25.84 -14.61
CA LYS A 354 -16.35 -24.53 -14.26
C LYS A 354 -17.87 -24.48 -14.37
N GLU A 355 -18.45 -25.06 -15.40
CA GLU A 355 -19.92 -25.17 -15.56
C GLU A 355 -20.53 -25.94 -14.37
N ILE A 356 -19.91 -27.05 -13.95
CA ILE A 356 -20.34 -27.82 -12.78
C ILE A 356 -20.21 -26.97 -11.51
N TYR A 357 -19.10 -26.25 -11.34
CA TYR A 357 -18.90 -25.37 -10.19
C TYR A 357 -19.96 -24.25 -10.13
N ASP A 358 -20.26 -23.62 -11.26
CA ASP A 358 -21.26 -22.56 -11.34
C ASP A 358 -22.69 -23.09 -11.08
N PHE A 359 -23.00 -24.30 -11.58
CA PHE A 359 -24.27 -24.97 -11.27
C PHE A 359 -24.45 -25.24 -9.77
N ILE A 360 -23.38 -25.64 -9.07
CA ILE A 360 -23.43 -25.89 -7.63
C ILE A 360 -23.51 -24.56 -6.84
N ASN A 361 -23.15 -23.42 -7.47
CA ASN A 361 -23.22 -22.09 -6.85
C ASN A 361 -24.53 -21.35 -7.13
N SER A 362 -25.30 -21.80 -8.12
CA SER A 362 -26.65 -21.26 -8.45
C SER A 362 -27.72 -21.77 -7.49
#